data_bf228678503801efb5d23807c5aead95
#
_entry.id   bf228678503801efb5d23807c5aead95
#
_cell.length_a   1.000
_cell.length_b   1.000
_cell.length_c   1.000
_cell.angle_alpha   90.00
_cell.angle_beta   90.00
_cell.angle_gamma   90.00
#
_symmetry.space_group_name_H-M   'P 1'
#
loop_
_entity.id
_entity.type
_entity.pdbx_description
1 polymer ?
#
loop_
_entity_poly.entity_id
_entity_poly.type
_entity_poly.pdbx_seq_one_letter_code
_entity_poly.pdbx_strand_id
1 'polypeptide(L)'
;MKLSRFAALALTAALTLSLALSVRAAEGENWLVPPTQAATAFTDTAGTICEQAAAICCRTGLMAGVDARHFYPESGLTHAQITVIAARLHKLLSGSTASFTAASGEQWWSPCDVYLRREIPALLSNKTYASMTETPTASCTRGEFFTLLALVLSDTSTSLPVINTVTAVPDCQDAAILDFYRWGVLSGKDEYGTLEASAPLTRAAAAAMLARLIDPAQRLTLELKPLDLCRSLLGAEPETVILTIGGQNITVEQFAPTIVSVCSVYNHSHFGSMGLEMSGRTVVDEAIDTLRRYVHAETLAAELGLETPALDITFAEGYRGLTAAGQTWRETHIRLVDSVTKALGSFSGENLPSVTYAPAWDTLNLKDLSARVAQLPYWGGTF
;
A
#
# COMPACT_ATOMS: atom_id res chain seq x y z
N MET A 1 -38.51 -10.14 57.80
CA MET A 1 -38.48 -10.22 56.34
C MET A 1 -37.74 -9.06 55.66
N LYS A 2 -36.80 -8.38 56.31
CA LYS A 2 -36.00 -7.26 55.65
C LYS A 2 -34.52 -7.53 55.48
N LEU A 3 -33.97 -8.62 56.02
CA LEU A 3 -32.56 -8.96 55.87
C LEU A 3 -32.24 -9.71 54.53
N SER A 4 -33.22 -10.36 53.90
CA SER A 4 -32.97 -11.14 52.67
C SER A 4 -32.77 -10.29 51.41
N ARG A 5 -33.27 -9.03 51.40
CA ARG A 5 -33.15 -8.15 50.21
C ARG A 5 -31.77 -7.47 50.11
N PHE A 6 -31.11 -7.20 51.24
CA PHE A 6 -29.75 -6.64 51.22
C PHE A 6 -28.69 -7.68 50.88
N ALA A 7 -28.89 -8.94 51.28
CA ALA A 7 -27.97 -10.02 50.92
C ALA A 7 -28.02 -10.34 49.41
N ALA A 8 -29.20 -10.29 48.80
CA ALA A 8 -29.38 -10.50 47.37
C ALA A 8 -28.75 -9.36 46.52
N LEU A 9 -28.88 -8.09 46.98
CA LEU A 9 -28.25 -6.95 46.30
C LEU A 9 -26.71 -6.97 46.40
N ALA A 10 -26.18 -7.37 47.55
CA ALA A 10 -24.74 -7.48 47.73
C ALA A 10 -24.16 -8.66 46.90
N LEU A 11 -24.88 -9.75 46.73
CA LEU A 11 -24.46 -10.89 45.94
C LEU A 11 -24.47 -10.58 44.43
N THR A 12 -25.49 -9.85 43.96
CA THR A 12 -25.56 -9.40 42.56
C THR A 12 -24.51 -8.37 42.22
N ALA A 13 -24.23 -7.41 43.12
CA ALA A 13 -23.14 -6.45 42.95
C ALA A 13 -21.75 -7.11 42.97
N ALA A 14 -21.56 -8.11 43.82
CA ALA A 14 -20.30 -8.88 43.86
C ALA A 14 -20.12 -9.77 42.61
N LEU A 15 -21.21 -10.38 42.09
CA LEU A 15 -21.15 -11.16 40.83
C LEU A 15 -20.92 -10.27 39.61
N THR A 16 -21.54 -9.09 39.52
CA THR A 16 -21.32 -8.16 38.41
C THR A 16 -19.92 -7.55 38.49
N LEU A 17 -19.40 -7.28 39.67
CA LEU A 17 -18.04 -6.78 39.85
C LEU A 17 -16.99 -7.87 39.56
N SER A 18 -17.25 -9.13 39.92
CA SER A 18 -16.35 -10.24 39.59
C SER A 18 -16.38 -10.62 38.10
N LEU A 19 -17.55 -10.51 37.41
CA LEU A 19 -17.64 -10.64 35.95
C LEU A 19 -16.93 -9.48 35.22
N ALA A 20 -17.07 -8.24 35.72
CA ALA A 20 -16.36 -7.10 35.16
C ALA A 20 -14.84 -7.18 35.39
N LEU A 21 -14.41 -7.74 36.53
CA LEU A 21 -13.00 -8.00 36.80
C LEU A 21 -12.47 -9.20 36.00
N SER A 22 -13.26 -10.25 35.76
CA SER A 22 -12.84 -11.38 34.94
C SER A 22 -12.81 -11.04 33.43
N VAL A 23 -13.72 -10.18 32.95
CA VAL A 23 -13.64 -9.64 31.58
C VAL A 23 -12.42 -8.72 31.42
N ARG A 24 -12.06 -7.95 32.44
CA ARG A 24 -10.83 -7.12 32.43
C ARG A 24 -9.54 -7.94 32.57
N ALA A 25 -9.56 -9.08 33.25
CA ALA A 25 -8.41 -9.99 33.36
C ALA A 25 -8.16 -10.76 32.05
N ALA A 26 -9.21 -11.01 31.25
CA ALA A 26 -9.09 -11.67 29.95
C ALA A 26 -8.60 -10.74 28.82
N GLU A 27 -8.69 -9.42 29.00
CA GLU A 27 -8.14 -8.46 28.04
C GLU A 27 -6.61 -8.47 28.13
N GLY A 28 -5.96 -8.96 27.09
CA GLY A 28 -4.50 -9.00 26.96
C GLY A 28 -3.86 -10.36 27.26
N GLU A 29 -4.63 -11.39 27.65
CA GLU A 29 -4.10 -12.74 27.90
C GLU A 29 -3.50 -13.40 26.65
N ASN A 30 -3.97 -13.00 25.45
CA ASN A 30 -3.48 -13.50 24.16
C ASN A 30 -2.72 -12.44 23.34
N TRP A 31 -2.36 -11.33 23.96
CA TRP A 31 -1.62 -10.29 23.25
C TRP A 31 -0.19 -10.74 22.96
N LEU A 32 0.33 -10.36 21.79
CA LEU A 32 1.73 -10.62 21.40
C LEU A 32 2.72 -10.09 22.44
N VAL A 33 2.41 -8.92 23.03
CA VAL A 33 3.16 -8.32 24.14
C VAL A 33 2.20 -7.96 25.28
N PRO A 34 2.57 -8.22 26.55
CA PRO A 34 1.68 -7.96 27.68
C PRO A 34 1.45 -6.44 27.90
N PRO A 35 0.29 -6.05 28.42
CA PRO A 35 0.08 -4.68 28.86
C PRO A 35 0.96 -4.35 30.08
N THR A 36 1.68 -3.24 30.00
CA THR A 36 2.61 -2.78 31.07
C THR A 36 2.09 -1.55 31.80
N GLN A 37 1.04 -0.91 31.31
CA GLN A 37 0.48 0.32 31.80
C GLN A 37 -1.05 0.25 31.95
N ALA A 38 -1.62 1.15 32.76
CA ALA A 38 -3.06 1.32 32.85
C ALA A 38 -3.64 1.88 31.54
N ALA A 39 -4.92 1.60 31.29
CA ALA A 39 -5.61 2.18 30.14
C ALA A 39 -5.70 3.70 30.31
N THR A 40 -5.42 4.44 29.24
CA THR A 40 -5.59 5.88 29.16
C THR A 40 -6.77 6.18 28.22
N ALA A 41 -7.70 6.99 28.66
CA ALA A 41 -8.80 7.48 27.81
C ALA A 41 -8.43 8.88 27.31
N PHE A 42 -8.50 9.07 26.00
CA PHE A 42 -8.26 10.36 25.35
C PHE A 42 -9.58 10.98 24.89
N THR A 43 -9.73 12.28 25.05
CA THR A 43 -10.97 12.99 24.70
C THR A 43 -11.20 13.07 23.20
N ASP A 44 -10.13 13.06 22.41
CA ASP A 44 -10.12 13.17 20.95
C ASP A 44 -10.20 11.80 20.23
N THR A 45 -10.18 10.69 20.98
CA THR A 45 -10.43 9.35 20.41
C THR A 45 -11.74 8.74 20.89
N ALA A 46 -12.37 9.31 21.92
CA ALA A 46 -13.59 8.78 22.53
C ALA A 46 -14.71 8.61 21.49
N GLY A 47 -15.28 7.39 21.40
CA GLY A 47 -16.33 7.05 20.44
C GLY A 47 -15.86 6.94 18.97
N THR A 48 -14.58 7.05 18.69
CA THR A 48 -14.01 6.86 17.35
C THR A 48 -13.46 5.46 17.17
N ILE A 49 -13.22 5.06 15.91
CA ILE A 49 -12.58 3.79 15.56
C ILE A 49 -11.13 3.67 16.08
N CYS A 50 -10.51 4.79 16.46
CA CYS A 50 -9.15 4.85 17.00
C CYS A 50 -9.08 4.60 18.51
N GLU A 51 -10.20 4.71 19.26
CA GLU A 51 -10.21 4.64 20.73
C GLU A 51 -9.54 3.39 21.27
N GLN A 52 -9.99 2.22 20.81
CA GLN A 52 -9.46 0.94 21.25
C GLN A 52 -7.99 0.75 20.84
N ALA A 53 -7.65 1.13 19.63
CA ALA A 53 -6.28 1.02 19.11
C ALA A 53 -5.30 1.91 19.91
N ALA A 54 -5.67 3.16 20.20
CA ALA A 54 -4.90 4.05 21.04
C ALA A 54 -4.71 3.49 22.46
N ALA A 55 -5.79 2.94 23.05
CA ALA A 55 -5.73 2.31 24.37
C ALA A 55 -4.78 1.10 24.40
N ILE A 56 -4.82 0.21 23.40
CA ILE A 56 -3.89 -0.95 23.30
C ILE A 56 -2.44 -0.46 23.20
N CYS A 57 -2.16 0.50 22.32
CA CYS A 57 -0.81 1.04 22.14
C CYS A 57 -0.27 1.71 23.40
N CYS A 58 -1.12 2.42 24.15
CA CYS A 58 -0.71 3.03 25.41
C CYS A 58 -0.50 1.99 26.51
N ARG A 59 -1.39 1.00 26.64
CA ARG A 59 -1.25 -0.07 27.63
C ARG A 59 0.01 -0.91 27.45
N THR A 60 0.47 -1.08 26.22
CA THR A 60 1.72 -1.79 25.91
C THR A 60 2.95 -0.87 25.97
N GLY A 61 2.78 0.43 26.10
CA GLY A 61 3.86 1.40 26.09
C GLY A 61 4.47 1.66 24.71
N LEU A 62 3.87 1.16 23.62
CA LEU A 62 4.35 1.39 22.25
C LEU A 62 4.14 2.83 21.82
N MET A 63 2.94 3.37 22.06
CA MET A 63 2.64 4.79 21.85
C MET A 63 2.13 5.41 23.14
N ALA A 64 2.20 6.74 23.20
CA ALA A 64 1.62 7.53 24.29
C ALA A 64 0.75 8.63 23.69
N GLY A 65 -0.13 9.23 24.50
CA GLY A 65 -0.75 10.50 24.14
C GLY A 65 0.30 11.59 23.94
N VAL A 66 -0.04 12.65 23.25
CA VAL A 66 0.79 13.83 23.12
C VAL A 66 0.75 14.62 24.44
N ASP A 67 -0.40 14.55 25.11
CA ASP A 67 -0.57 14.98 26.50
C ASP A 67 -1.50 14.03 27.27
N ALA A 68 -1.89 14.37 28.48
CA ALA A 68 -2.72 13.53 29.35
C ALA A 68 -4.15 13.32 28.82
N ARG A 69 -4.62 14.12 27.87
CA ARG A 69 -6.01 14.10 27.36
C ARG A 69 -6.11 13.84 25.87
N HIS A 70 -5.04 14.05 25.09
CA HIS A 70 -5.11 14.02 23.64
C HIS A 70 -4.12 13.03 23.06
N PHE A 71 -4.60 12.25 22.11
CA PHE A 71 -3.81 11.34 21.29
C PHE A 71 -3.38 11.97 19.97
N TYR A 72 -4.15 12.93 19.45
CA TYR A 72 -4.01 13.57 18.13
C TYR A 72 -4.00 12.55 16.99
N PRO A 73 -5.11 11.81 16.77
CA PRO A 73 -5.18 10.69 15.84
C PRO A 73 -4.82 11.05 14.38
N GLU A 74 -5.21 12.26 13.92
CA GLU A 74 -4.98 12.72 12.55
C GLU A 74 -3.58 13.30 12.32
N SER A 75 -2.80 13.50 13.36
CA SER A 75 -1.42 14.01 13.20
C SER A 75 -0.53 12.96 12.54
N GLY A 76 0.32 13.40 11.62
CA GLY A 76 1.35 12.57 11.00
C GLY A 76 2.41 12.13 12.02
N LEU A 77 3.00 10.96 11.78
CA LEU A 77 4.18 10.50 12.51
C LEU A 77 5.44 10.93 11.77
N THR A 78 6.50 11.24 12.54
CA THR A 78 7.83 11.55 12.01
C THR A 78 8.74 10.33 12.04
N HIS A 79 9.85 10.36 11.27
CA HIS A 79 10.86 9.31 11.28
C HIS A 79 11.40 9.03 12.70
N ALA A 80 11.67 10.08 13.49
CA ALA A 80 12.08 9.91 14.88
C ALA A 80 11.03 9.17 15.73
N GLN A 81 9.75 9.46 15.53
CA GLN A 81 8.68 8.83 16.29
C GLN A 81 8.51 7.35 15.94
N ILE A 82 8.61 6.96 14.66
CA ILE A 82 8.52 5.53 14.30
C ILE A 82 9.78 4.77 14.71
N THR A 83 10.94 5.40 14.72
CA THR A 83 12.17 4.81 15.28
C THR A 83 11.97 4.43 16.75
N VAL A 84 11.38 5.32 17.55
CA VAL A 84 11.05 5.04 18.96
C VAL A 84 10.02 3.93 19.10
N ILE A 85 8.97 3.91 18.27
CA ILE A 85 7.96 2.84 18.27
C ILE A 85 8.62 1.49 17.95
N ALA A 86 9.47 1.42 16.93
CA ALA A 86 10.18 0.22 16.54
C ALA A 86 11.12 -0.30 17.64
N ALA A 87 11.87 0.60 18.29
CA ALA A 87 12.75 0.23 19.40
C ALA A 87 11.98 -0.32 20.62
N ARG A 88 10.83 0.28 20.92
CA ARG A 88 9.94 -0.21 21.99
C ARG A 88 9.35 -1.58 21.63
N LEU A 89 8.90 -1.76 20.40
CA LEU A 89 8.39 -3.05 19.93
C LEU A 89 9.48 -4.13 20.00
N HIS A 90 10.66 -3.87 19.44
CA HIS A 90 11.80 -4.79 19.51
C HIS A 90 12.16 -5.15 20.96
N LYS A 91 12.25 -4.15 21.84
CA LYS A 91 12.51 -4.39 23.27
C LYS A 91 11.48 -5.31 23.89
N LEU A 92 10.20 -5.13 23.61
CA LEU A 92 9.12 -5.95 24.16
C LEU A 92 9.17 -7.39 23.63
N LEU A 93 9.42 -7.55 22.34
CA LEU A 93 9.47 -8.87 21.69
C LEU A 93 10.72 -9.68 22.09
N SER A 94 11.87 -9.02 22.20
CA SER A 94 13.15 -9.65 22.58
C SER A 94 13.30 -9.87 24.10
N GLY A 95 12.40 -9.30 24.92
CA GLY A 95 12.53 -9.33 26.39
C GLY A 95 13.69 -8.46 26.91
N SER A 96 14.21 -7.53 26.09
CA SER A 96 15.32 -6.66 26.47
C SER A 96 14.94 -5.71 27.63
N THR A 97 15.90 -5.45 28.52
CA THR A 97 15.76 -4.50 29.63
C THR A 97 16.27 -3.09 29.32
N ALA A 98 16.60 -2.82 28.04
CA ALA A 98 17.13 -1.53 27.61
C ALA A 98 16.27 -0.34 28.07
N SER A 99 16.92 0.77 28.40
CA SER A 99 16.29 2.04 28.72
C SER A 99 16.59 3.07 27.63
N PHE A 100 15.59 3.86 27.28
CA PHE A 100 15.68 4.87 26.21
C PHE A 100 15.61 6.28 26.78
N THR A 101 16.59 6.63 27.60
CA THR A 101 16.71 7.98 28.18
C THR A 101 17.84 8.72 27.49
N ALA A 102 17.52 9.80 26.80
CA ALA A 102 18.53 10.66 26.18
C ALA A 102 19.35 11.42 27.24
N ALA A 103 20.66 11.52 27.02
CA ALA A 103 21.53 12.32 27.82
C ALA A 103 21.27 13.83 27.58
N SER A 104 21.80 14.70 28.46
CA SER A 104 21.65 16.15 28.29
C SER A 104 22.32 16.59 26.98
N GLY A 105 21.56 17.26 26.11
CA GLY A 105 21.99 17.70 24.78
C GLY A 105 21.87 16.67 23.67
N GLU A 106 21.49 15.45 23.98
CA GLU A 106 21.23 14.40 23.00
C GLU A 106 19.79 14.51 22.44
N GLN A 107 19.59 14.08 21.20
CA GLN A 107 18.25 14.00 20.60
C GLN A 107 17.43 12.92 21.32
N TRP A 108 16.20 13.22 21.66
CA TRP A 108 15.31 12.35 22.46
C TRP A 108 15.10 10.94 21.87
N TRP A 109 15.25 10.77 20.57
CA TRP A 109 15.08 9.51 19.84
C TRP A 109 16.40 8.74 19.64
N SER A 110 17.55 9.42 19.81
CA SER A 110 18.89 8.85 19.56
C SER A 110 19.18 7.56 20.33
N PRO A 111 18.82 7.40 21.63
CA PRO A 111 19.02 6.14 22.33
C PRO A 111 18.28 4.95 21.67
N CYS A 112 17.13 5.23 21.04
CA CYS A 112 16.38 4.22 20.31
C CYS A 112 17.07 3.84 18.99
N ASP A 113 17.61 4.78 18.23
CA ASP A 113 18.38 4.52 17.02
C ASP A 113 19.64 3.71 17.31
N VAL A 114 20.41 4.12 18.32
CA VAL A 114 21.62 3.40 18.77
C VAL A 114 21.27 1.96 19.17
N TYR A 115 20.19 1.78 19.92
CA TYR A 115 19.70 0.46 20.31
C TYR A 115 19.35 -0.39 19.09
N LEU A 116 18.51 0.12 18.16
CA LEU A 116 18.08 -0.62 16.98
C LEU A 116 19.26 -1.03 16.09
N ARG A 117 20.20 -0.13 15.82
CA ARG A 117 21.39 -0.44 15.02
C ARG A 117 22.29 -1.49 15.65
N ARG A 118 22.33 -1.55 16.98
CA ARG A 118 23.08 -2.59 17.71
C ARG A 118 22.39 -3.94 17.65
N GLU A 119 21.07 -3.96 17.88
CA GLU A 119 20.32 -5.22 17.99
C GLU A 119 19.97 -5.79 16.62
N ILE A 120 19.69 -4.95 15.61
CA ILE A 120 19.26 -5.35 14.26
C ILE A 120 20.33 -4.98 13.24
N PRO A 121 21.34 -5.83 12.99
CA PRO A 121 22.44 -5.54 12.05
C PRO A 121 21.97 -5.21 10.63
N ALA A 122 20.83 -5.74 10.18
CA ALA A 122 20.23 -5.48 8.88
C ALA A 122 19.91 -3.98 8.66
N LEU A 123 19.69 -3.20 9.72
CA LEU A 123 19.46 -1.75 9.62
C LEU A 123 20.72 -0.97 9.18
N LEU A 124 21.93 -1.49 9.42
CA LEU A 124 23.16 -0.82 9.05
C LEU A 124 23.34 -0.69 7.53
N SER A 125 22.77 -1.62 6.77
CA SER A 125 22.79 -1.61 5.29
C SER A 125 21.48 -1.18 4.66
N ASN A 126 20.44 -0.92 5.47
CA ASN A 126 19.11 -0.56 4.96
C ASN A 126 19.08 0.93 4.57
N LYS A 127 18.97 1.19 3.26
CA LYS A 127 18.98 2.56 2.71
C LYS A 127 17.78 3.39 3.18
N THR A 128 16.61 2.78 3.31
CA THR A 128 15.39 3.46 3.80
C THR A 128 15.62 3.95 5.23
N TYR A 129 16.11 3.08 6.12
CA TYR A 129 16.37 3.47 7.51
C TYR A 129 17.47 4.53 7.62
N ALA A 130 18.52 4.45 6.81
CA ALA A 130 19.58 5.47 6.77
C ALA A 130 19.00 6.85 6.41
N SER A 131 18.19 6.93 5.34
CA SER A 131 17.52 8.18 4.93
C SER A 131 16.58 8.73 6.01
N MET A 132 15.84 7.86 6.71
CA MET A 132 14.95 8.27 7.81
C MET A 132 15.72 8.92 8.96
N THR A 133 16.88 8.40 9.33
CA THR A 133 17.69 8.94 10.43
C THR A 133 18.41 10.24 10.08
N GLU A 134 18.64 10.51 8.78
CA GLU A 134 19.13 11.80 8.28
C GLU A 134 18.04 12.88 8.32
N THR A 135 16.75 12.49 8.27
CA THR A 135 15.61 13.40 8.24
C THR A 135 14.60 13.11 9.36
N PRO A 136 15.01 13.18 10.65
CA PRO A 136 14.21 12.67 11.78
C PRO A 136 12.88 13.39 11.99
N THR A 137 12.77 14.65 11.54
CA THR A 137 11.56 15.46 11.65
C THR A 137 10.64 15.37 10.43
N ALA A 138 11.08 14.72 9.36
CA ALA A 138 10.26 14.50 8.17
C ALA A 138 9.11 13.54 8.48
N SER A 139 8.02 13.68 7.71
CA SER A 139 6.84 12.81 7.81
C SER A 139 7.19 11.40 7.38
N CYS A 140 6.83 10.42 8.19
CA CYS A 140 6.96 9.01 7.88
C CYS A 140 5.88 8.57 6.90
N THR A 141 6.27 7.75 5.93
CA THR A 141 5.35 7.08 5.00
C THR A 141 4.91 5.71 5.51
N ARG A 142 3.83 5.18 4.92
CA ARG A 142 3.33 3.83 5.25
C ARG A 142 4.35 2.75 4.89
N GLY A 143 5.03 2.88 3.75
CA GLY A 143 6.07 1.94 3.32
C GLY A 143 7.25 1.88 4.28
N GLU A 144 7.76 3.02 4.72
CA GLU A 144 8.85 3.12 5.71
C GLU A 144 8.48 2.45 7.04
N PHE A 145 7.25 2.68 7.51
CA PHE A 145 6.76 2.07 8.73
C PHE A 145 6.73 0.55 8.65
N PHE A 146 6.15 -0.02 7.58
CA PHE A 146 6.10 -1.48 7.42
C PHE A 146 7.48 -2.10 7.18
N THR A 147 8.36 -1.43 6.43
CA THR A 147 9.75 -1.86 6.26
C THR A 147 10.45 -1.99 7.62
N LEU A 148 10.29 -0.99 8.48
CA LEU A 148 10.92 -1.00 9.79
C LEU A 148 10.30 -2.06 10.71
N LEU A 149 8.98 -2.21 10.72
CA LEU A 149 8.31 -3.28 11.48
C LEU A 149 8.72 -4.67 11.00
N ALA A 150 8.81 -4.90 9.70
CA ALA A 150 9.24 -6.18 9.13
C ALA A 150 10.66 -6.57 9.60
N LEU A 151 11.58 -5.60 9.65
CA LEU A 151 12.93 -5.82 10.16
C LEU A 151 12.93 -6.18 11.65
N VAL A 152 12.11 -5.51 12.47
CA VAL A 152 11.94 -5.82 13.90
C VAL A 152 11.40 -7.23 14.10
N LEU A 153 10.34 -7.61 13.35
CA LEU A 153 9.73 -8.94 13.48
C LEU A 153 10.66 -10.05 12.99
N SER A 154 11.41 -9.80 11.91
CA SER A 154 12.41 -10.73 11.39
C SER A 154 13.53 -10.99 12.40
N ASP A 155 14.09 -9.94 13.00
CA ASP A 155 15.18 -10.05 13.97
C ASP A 155 14.73 -10.81 15.22
N THR A 156 13.54 -10.54 15.72
CA THR A 156 12.98 -11.25 16.88
C THR A 156 12.37 -12.61 16.54
N SER A 157 12.47 -13.07 15.29
CA SER A 157 11.85 -14.30 14.79
C SER A 157 10.35 -14.38 15.10
N THR A 158 9.69 -13.23 15.16
CA THR A 158 8.26 -13.14 15.48
C THR A 158 7.43 -13.43 14.24
N SER A 159 6.60 -14.46 14.30
CA SER A 159 5.64 -14.82 13.26
C SER A 159 4.23 -14.89 13.84
N LEU A 160 3.25 -14.49 13.04
CA LEU A 160 1.84 -14.50 13.42
C LEU A 160 1.07 -15.56 12.62
N PRO A 161 -0.05 -16.07 13.15
CA PRO A 161 -0.92 -16.97 12.40
C PRO A 161 -1.43 -16.30 11.11
N VAL A 162 -1.31 -17.01 10.01
CA VAL A 162 -1.89 -16.61 8.71
C VAL A 162 -3.39 -16.84 8.77
N ILE A 163 -4.17 -15.79 8.56
CA ILE A 163 -5.64 -15.83 8.57
C ILE A 163 -6.26 -15.42 7.22
N ASN A 164 -5.45 -14.83 6.31
CA ASN A 164 -5.89 -14.38 4.99
C ASN A 164 -5.00 -14.96 3.89
N THR A 165 -5.61 -15.25 2.74
CA THR A 165 -4.88 -15.69 1.54
C THR A 165 -4.64 -14.46 0.65
N VAL A 166 -3.46 -13.83 0.80
CA VAL A 166 -3.05 -12.69 -0.01
C VAL A 166 -1.72 -13.01 -0.67
N THR A 167 -1.70 -13.05 -2.00
CA THR A 167 -0.50 -13.36 -2.80
C THR A 167 0.14 -12.12 -3.38
N ALA A 168 -0.65 -11.09 -3.68
CA ALA A 168 -0.20 -9.81 -4.18
C ALA A 168 -1.24 -8.74 -3.87
N VAL A 169 -0.82 -7.48 -3.86
CA VAL A 169 -1.69 -6.30 -3.85
C VAL A 169 -1.24 -5.35 -4.96
N PRO A 170 -2.07 -4.37 -5.39
CA PRO A 170 -1.81 -3.60 -6.60
C PRO A 170 -0.44 -2.92 -6.69
N ASP A 171 0.08 -2.45 -5.56
CA ASP A 171 1.27 -1.61 -5.48
C ASP A 171 2.37 -2.17 -4.56
N CYS A 172 2.29 -3.44 -4.16
CA CYS A 172 3.30 -4.08 -3.33
C CYS A 172 3.43 -5.57 -3.63
N GLN A 173 4.68 -6.03 -3.82
CA GLN A 173 5.04 -7.44 -3.97
C GLN A 173 6.07 -7.88 -2.91
N ASP A 174 6.50 -6.98 -2.03
CA ASP A 174 7.41 -7.31 -0.93
C ASP A 174 6.77 -8.36 -0.01
N ALA A 175 7.38 -9.55 0.04
CA ALA A 175 6.86 -10.69 0.79
C ALA A 175 6.70 -10.38 2.28
N ALA A 176 7.62 -9.61 2.87
CA ALA A 176 7.56 -9.22 4.27
C ALA A 176 6.43 -8.24 4.56
N ILE A 177 6.08 -7.37 3.61
CA ILE A 177 4.92 -6.48 3.71
C ILE A 177 3.62 -7.25 3.47
N LEU A 178 3.60 -8.21 2.52
CA LEU A 178 2.44 -9.06 2.26
C LEU A 178 2.07 -9.93 3.47
N ASP A 179 3.01 -10.26 4.33
CA ASP A 179 2.74 -10.99 5.56
C ASP A 179 1.83 -10.21 6.51
N PHE A 180 1.91 -8.87 6.56
CA PHE A 180 0.98 -8.06 7.36
C PHE A 180 -0.47 -8.18 6.87
N TYR A 181 -0.70 -8.34 5.56
CA TYR A 181 -2.04 -8.65 5.02
C TYR A 181 -2.47 -10.06 5.41
N ARG A 182 -1.58 -11.04 5.25
CA ARG A 182 -1.85 -12.46 5.61
C ARG A 182 -2.19 -12.63 7.08
N TRP A 183 -1.60 -11.82 7.95
CA TRP A 183 -1.88 -11.80 9.39
C TRP A 183 -3.11 -10.95 9.77
N GLY A 184 -3.72 -10.24 8.84
CA GLY A 184 -4.86 -9.35 9.11
C GLY A 184 -4.49 -8.07 9.85
N VAL A 185 -3.21 -7.68 9.85
CA VAL A 185 -2.69 -6.43 10.42
C VAL A 185 -2.92 -5.27 9.48
N LEU A 186 -2.74 -5.49 8.18
CA LEU A 186 -2.90 -4.52 7.11
C LEU A 186 -4.06 -4.93 6.19
N SER A 187 -4.90 -3.98 5.78
CA SER A 187 -6.02 -4.22 4.85
C SER A 187 -5.88 -3.45 3.53
N GLY A 188 -4.92 -2.51 3.47
CA GLY A 188 -4.88 -1.55 2.38
C GLY A 188 -5.83 -0.38 2.58
N LYS A 189 -5.97 0.46 1.55
CA LYS A 189 -6.77 1.70 1.54
C LYS A 189 -8.09 1.56 0.78
N ASP A 190 -8.21 0.52 -0.02
CA ASP A 190 -9.35 0.25 -0.89
C ASP A 190 -9.71 -1.24 -0.91
N GLU A 191 -10.71 -1.60 -1.71
CA GLU A 191 -11.18 -2.97 -1.88
C GLU A 191 -10.18 -3.91 -2.59
N TYR A 192 -9.12 -3.36 -3.20
CA TYR A 192 -8.04 -4.10 -3.85
C TYR A 192 -6.86 -4.35 -2.91
N GLY A 193 -6.85 -3.72 -1.74
CA GLY A 193 -5.78 -3.83 -0.77
C GLY A 193 -4.57 -2.93 -1.06
N THR A 194 -4.75 -1.82 -1.77
CA THR A 194 -3.66 -0.89 -2.11
C THR A 194 -2.93 -0.40 -0.86
N LEU A 195 -1.60 -0.55 -0.82
CA LEU A 195 -0.74 -0.15 0.30
C LEU A 195 -0.62 1.38 0.41
N GLU A 196 -0.48 2.08 -0.72
CA GLU A 196 -0.08 3.49 -0.79
C GLU A 196 1.22 3.74 0.00
N ALA A 197 2.30 3.04 -0.38
CA ALA A 197 3.56 3.05 0.36
C ALA A 197 4.12 4.46 0.61
N SER A 198 3.94 5.39 -0.34
CA SER A 198 4.38 6.79 -0.23
C SER A 198 3.45 7.70 0.56
N ALA A 199 2.24 7.24 0.91
CA ALA A 199 1.30 8.06 1.66
C ALA A 199 1.79 8.33 3.09
N PRO A 200 1.58 9.55 3.63
CA PRO A 200 1.91 9.87 5.00
C PRO A 200 1.17 8.97 5.99
N LEU A 201 1.85 8.63 7.09
CA LEU A 201 1.28 7.78 8.14
C LEU A 201 0.75 8.64 9.28
N THR A 202 -0.56 8.52 9.56
CA THR A 202 -1.16 9.17 10.74
C THR A 202 -0.97 8.33 12.00
N ARG A 203 -1.07 8.97 13.17
CA ARG A 203 -1.03 8.29 14.46
C ARG A 203 -2.17 7.28 14.63
N ALA A 204 -3.38 7.61 14.15
CA ALA A 204 -4.51 6.68 14.15
C ALA A 204 -4.23 5.43 13.32
N ALA A 205 -3.70 5.60 12.11
CA ALA A 205 -3.37 4.49 11.23
C ALA A 205 -2.28 3.59 11.85
N ALA A 206 -1.21 4.18 12.39
CA ALA A 206 -0.16 3.43 13.07
C ALA A 206 -0.71 2.67 14.31
N ALA A 207 -1.53 3.33 15.12
CA ALA A 207 -2.13 2.70 16.30
C ALA A 207 -3.02 1.51 15.91
N ALA A 208 -3.85 1.66 14.86
CA ALA A 208 -4.70 0.57 14.39
C ALA A 208 -3.89 -0.65 13.93
N MET A 209 -2.79 -0.44 13.18
CA MET A 209 -1.93 -1.50 12.71
C MET A 209 -1.14 -2.16 13.85
N LEU A 210 -0.62 -1.39 14.79
CA LEU A 210 0.05 -1.91 15.99
C LEU A 210 -0.93 -2.67 16.89
N ALA A 211 -2.16 -2.18 17.06
CA ALA A 211 -3.17 -2.90 17.84
C ALA A 211 -3.50 -4.26 17.22
N ARG A 212 -3.63 -4.36 15.89
CA ARG A 212 -3.85 -5.62 15.19
C ARG A 212 -2.63 -6.55 15.26
N LEU A 213 -1.43 -5.98 15.26
CA LEU A 213 -0.20 -6.77 15.45
C LEU A 213 -0.17 -7.42 16.84
N ILE A 214 -0.56 -6.67 17.89
CA ILE A 214 -0.49 -7.06 19.28
C ILE A 214 -1.66 -7.96 19.69
N ASP A 215 -2.88 -7.54 19.41
CA ASP A 215 -4.13 -8.20 19.85
C ASP A 215 -4.75 -8.98 18.69
N PRO A 216 -4.75 -10.33 18.75
CA PRO A 216 -5.37 -11.16 17.73
C PRO A 216 -6.85 -10.83 17.47
N ALA A 217 -7.58 -10.33 18.48
CA ALA A 217 -8.98 -9.98 18.35
C ALA A 217 -9.23 -8.75 17.46
N GLN A 218 -8.18 -7.94 17.19
CA GLN A 218 -8.26 -6.78 16.30
C GLN A 218 -7.97 -7.11 14.84
N ARG A 219 -7.47 -8.32 14.54
CA ARG A 219 -7.05 -8.71 13.19
C ARG A 219 -8.25 -8.82 12.26
N LEU A 220 -8.01 -8.46 11.00
CA LEU A 220 -9.05 -8.38 9.97
C LEU A 220 -9.05 -9.62 9.08
N THR A 221 -10.22 -10.19 8.86
CA THR A 221 -10.43 -11.09 7.73
C THR A 221 -10.66 -10.24 6.49
N LEU A 222 -9.91 -10.53 5.41
CA LEU A 222 -9.89 -9.73 4.19
C LEU A 222 -10.55 -10.47 3.04
N GLU A 223 -11.40 -9.76 2.31
CA GLU A 223 -11.99 -10.18 1.04
C GLU A 223 -11.55 -9.18 -0.04
N LEU A 224 -10.26 -9.24 -0.43
CA LEU A 224 -9.72 -8.34 -1.43
C LEU A 224 -10.23 -8.73 -2.82
N LYS A 225 -10.67 -7.74 -3.58
CA LYS A 225 -10.99 -7.93 -5.00
C LYS A 225 -9.71 -7.96 -5.83
N PRO A 226 -9.62 -8.81 -6.86
CA PRO A 226 -8.53 -8.70 -7.81
C PRO A 226 -8.63 -7.36 -8.55
N LEU A 227 -7.50 -6.66 -8.70
CA LEU A 227 -7.46 -5.46 -9.53
C LEU A 227 -7.63 -5.90 -10.99
N ASP A 228 -8.69 -5.43 -11.62
CA ASP A 228 -8.95 -5.58 -13.05
C ASP A 228 -8.96 -4.18 -13.68
N LEU A 229 -7.88 -3.87 -14.38
CA LEU A 229 -7.70 -2.56 -15.00
C LEU A 229 -8.78 -2.26 -16.05
N CYS A 230 -9.17 -3.26 -16.82
CA CYS A 230 -10.15 -3.11 -17.91
C CYS A 230 -11.52 -2.70 -17.36
N ARG A 231 -12.03 -3.45 -16.38
CA ARG A 231 -13.30 -3.16 -15.72
C ARG A 231 -13.25 -1.88 -14.90
N SER A 232 -12.16 -1.67 -14.14
CA SER A 232 -12.03 -0.50 -13.26
C SER A 232 -11.90 0.81 -14.06
N LEU A 233 -11.14 0.80 -15.16
CA LEU A 233 -10.89 2.00 -15.96
C LEU A 233 -11.91 2.22 -17.06
N LEU A 234 -12.30 1.17 -17.78
CA LEU A 234 -13.13 1.29 -18.99
C LEU A 234 -14.53 0.68 -18.86
N GLY A 235 -14.80 -0.05 -17.76
CA GLY A 235 -16.11 -0.69 -17.52
C GLY A 235 -16.43 -1.86 -18.45
N ALA A 236 -15.41 -2.48 -19.04
CA ALA A 236 -15.60 -3.55 -20.03
C ALA A 236 -14.65 -4.73 -19.78
N GLU A 237 -15.02 -5.89 -20.30
CA GLU A 237 -14.24 -7.13 -20.20
C GLU A 237 -12.94 -7.05 -21.01
N PRO A 238 -11.83 -7.63 -20.54
CA PRO A 238 -10.52 -7.56 -21.18
C PRO A 238 -10.50 -7.95 -22.65
N GLU A 239 -11.20 -9.01 -23.04
CA GLU A 239 -11.25 -9.57 -24.38
C GLU A 239 -12.19 -8.85 -25.36
N THR A 240 -12.93 -7.85 -24.88
CA THR A 240 -13.88 -7.09 -25.70
C THR A 240 -13.15 -6.33 -26.80
N VAL A 241 -13.44 -6.63 -28.06
CA VAL A 241 -12.90 -5.91 -29.22
C VAL A 241 -13.56 -4.54 -29.33
N ILE A 242 -12.75 -3.48 -29.33
CA ILE A 242 -13.22 -2.08 -29.34
C ILE A 242 -12.79 -1.29 -30.58
N LEU A 243 -11.69 -1.68 -31.19
CA LEU A 243 -11.13 -1.05 -32.39
C LEU A 243 -10.62 -2.13 -33.36
N THR A 244 -10.53 -1.76 -34.64
CA THR A 244 -9.71 -2.47 -35.63
C THR A 244 -8.73 -1.48 -36.23
N ILE A 245 -7.43 -1.78 -36.16
CA ILE A 245 -6.35 -0.95 -36.68
C ILE A 245 -5.59 -1.75 -37.75
N GLY A 246 -5.58 -1.28 -38.98
CA GLY A 246 -4.91 -1.98 -40.07
C GLY A 246 -5.41 -3.42 -40.30
N GLY A 247 -6.67 -3.72 -39.99
CA GLY A 247 -7.26 -5.06 -40.04
C GLY A 247 -7.05 -5.90 -38.77
N GLN A 248 -6.28 -5.46 -37.79
CA GLN A 248 -6.04 -6.15 -36.54
C GLN A 248 -7.02 -5.68 -35.45
N ASN A 249 -7.68 -6.62 -34.79
CA ASN A 249 -8.58 -6.32 -33.68
C ASN A 249 -7.80 -5.88 -32.44
N ILE A 250 -8.24 -4.79 -31.82
CA ILE A 250 -7.72 -4.25 -30.57
C ILE A 250 -8.76 -4.44 -29.48
N THR A 251 -8.35 -5.05 -28.38
CA THR A 251 -9.20 -5.33 -27.23
C THR A 251 -9.07 -4.25 -26.14
N VAL A 252 -10.00 -4.28 -25.19
CA VAL A 252 -9.95 -3.41 -23.98
C VAL A 252 -8.64 -3.62 -23.22
N GLU A 253 -8.14 -4.85 -23.13
CA GLU A 253 -6.90 -5.20 -22.44
C GLU A 253 -5.65 -4.56 -23.07
N GLN A 254 -5.67 -4.32 -24.38
CA GLN A 254 -4.60 -3.64 -25.10
C GLN A 254 -4.72 -2.12 -24.98
N PHE A 255 -5.93 -1.61 -24.89
CA PHE A 255 -6.23 -0.19 -24.83
C PHE A 255 -6.07 0.41 -23.41
N ALA A 256 -6.57 -0.25 -22.36
CA ALA A 256 -6.54 0.26 -21.00
C ALA A 256 -5.12 0.62 -20.49
N PRO A 257 -4.08 -0.23 -20.64
CA PRO A 257 -2.72 0.12 -20.22
C PRO A 257 -2.11 1.24 -21.07
N THR A 258 -2.53 1.38 -22.32
CA THR A 258 -2.07 2.47 -23.18
C THR A 258 -2.61 3.82 -22.69
N ILE A 259 -3.88 3.87 -22.26
CA ILE A 259 -4.46 5.04 -21.56
C ILE A 259 -3.65 5.41 -20.32
N VAL A 260 -3.34 4.43 -19.47
CA VAL A 260 -2.56 4.65 -18.25
C VAL A 260 -1.17 5.20 -18.57
N SER A 261 -0.49 4.63 -19.57
CA SER A 261 0.83 5.12 -20.01
C SER A 261 0.78 6.56 -20.51
N VAL A 262 -0.19 6.89 -21.34
CA VAL A 262 -0.37 8.26 -21.84
C VAL A 262 -0.56 9.23 -20.67
N CYS A 263 -1.46 8.93 -19.74
CA CYS A 263 -1.68 9.76 -18.56
C CYS A 263 -0.40 9.90 -17.71
N SER A 264 0.36 8.83 -17.53
CA SER A 264 1.60 8.85 -16.73
C SER A 264 2.67 9.73 -17.37
N VAL A 265 2.90 9.60 -18.69
CA VAL A 265 3.87 10.45 -19.42
C VAL A 265 3.52 11.93 -19.28
N TYR A 266 2.24 12.28 -19.40
CA TYR A 266 1.82 13.69 -19.28
C TYR A 266 1.87 14.22 -17.85
N ASN A 267 1.60 13.40 -16.84
CA ASN A 267 1.68 13.81 -15.44
C ASN A 267 3.14 14.02 -14.96
N HIS A 268 4.12 13.32 -15.55
CA HIS A 268 5.55 13.48 -15.23
C HIS A 268 6.29 14.44 -16.16
N SER A 269 5.69 14.81 -17.31
CA SER A 269 6.29 15.78 -18.22
C SER A 269 6.05 17.20 -17.73
N HIS A 270 6.81 18.15 -18.32
CA HIS A 270 6.71 19.60 -18.07
C HIS A 270 5.27 20.17 -18.10
N PHE A 271 4.33 19.47 -18.70
CA PHE A 271 2.93 19.88 -18.81
C PHE A 271 2.17 19.77 -17.48
N GLY A 272 2.45 18.77 -16.63
CA GLY A 272 1.87 18.66 -15.28
C GLY A 272 2.28 19.82 -14.38
N SER A 273 3.52 20.31 -14.51
CA SER A 273 4.02 21.47 -13.77
C SER A 273 3.40 22.81 -14.22
N MET A 274 2.79 22.86 -15.40
CA MET A 274 2.10 24.06 -15.94
C MET A 274 0.58 24.04 -15.69
N GLY A 275 0.05 23.04 -14.98
CA GLY A 275 -1.40 22.94 -14.69
C GLY A 275 -2.27 22.72 -15.94
N LEU A 276 -1.69 22.22 -17.03
CA LEU A 276 -2.43 21.88 -18.25
C LEU A 276 -3.03 20.49 -18.10
N GLU A 277 -4.30 20.42 -17.72
CA GLU A 277 -5.08 19.19 -17.77
C GLU A 277 -5.31 18.78 -19.22
N MET A 278 -4.94 17.57 -19.58
CA MET A 278 -5.36 16.99 -20.86
C MET A 278 -6.87 16.73 -20.83
N SER A 279 -7.56 17.19 -21.86
CA SER A 279 -8.95 16.80 -22.07
C SER A 279 -9.02 15.27 -22.25
N GLY A 280 -10.08 14.62 -21.73
CA GLY A 280 -10.27 13.18 -21.91
C GLY A 280 -10.20 12.73 -23.36
N ARG A 281 -10.58 13.59 -24.32
CA ARG A 281 -10.45 13.35 -25.75
C ARG A 281 -8.98 13.23 -26.18
N THR A 282 -8.11 14.09 -25.69
CA THR A 282 -6.68 14.07 -26.04
C THR A 282 -5.98 12.79 -25.55
N VAL A 283 -6.33 12.31 -24.34
CA VAL A 283 -5.81 11.02 -23.81
C VAL A 283 -6.20 9.86 -24.71
N VAL A 284 -7.45 9.82 -25.14
CA VAL A 284 -7.98 8.76 -26.01
C VAL A 284 -7.31 8.81 -27.39
N ASP A 285 -7.22 9.99 -28.01
CA ASP A 285 -6.61 10.15 -29.33
C ASP A 285 -5.12 9.72 -29.31
N GLU A 286 -4.37 10.13 -28.28
CA GLU A 286 -2.95 9.76 -28.12
C GLU A 286 -2.77 8.26 -27.83
N ALA A 287 -3.68 7.66 -27.07
CA ALA A 287 -3.67 6.20 -26.84
C ALA A 287 -3.95 5.43 -28.13
N ILE A 288 -4.89 5.89 -28.96
CA ILE A 288 -5.19 5.29 -30.26
C ILE A 288 -3.97 5.42 -31.19
N ASP A 289 -3.34 6.60 -31.25
CA ASP A 289 -2.13 6.78 -32.06
C ASP A 289 -0.96 5.94 -31.58
N THR A 290 -0.83 5.72 -30.29
CA THR A 290 0.16 4.77 -29.74
C THR A 290 -0.12 3.36 -30.21
N LEU A 291 -1.37 2.90 -30.16
CA LEU A 291 -1.74 1.57 -30.68
C LEU A 291 -1.52 1.45 -32.19
N ARG A 292 -1.80 2.51 -32.97
CA ARG A 292 -1.50 2.54 -34.39
C ARG A 292 -0.01 2.36 -34.68
N ARG A 293 0.85 3.00 -33.89
CA ARG A 293 2.32 2.81 -33.95
C ARG A 293 2.71 1.38 -33.63
N TYR A 294 2.08 0.75 -32.64
CA TYR A 294 2.34 -0.65 -32.28
C TYR A 294 2.01 -1.58 -33.44
N VAL A 295 0.81 -1.47 -34.02
CA VAL A 295 0.39 -2.29 -35.17
C VAL A 295 1.27 -2.03 -36.39
N HIS A 296 1.66 -0.77 -36.64
CA HIS A 296 2.56 -0.42 -37.74
C HIS A 296 3.98 -0.99 -37.52
N ALA A 297 4.49 -0.95 -36.30
CA ALA A 297 5.78 -1.54 -35.98
C ALA A 297 5.79 -3.07 -36.17
N GLU A 298 4.71 -3.76 -35.85
CA GLU A 298 4.56 -5.20 -36.12
C GLU A 298 4.63 -5.51 -37.61
N THR A 299 3.94 -4.74 -38.43
CA THR A 299 3.98 -4.87 -39.90
C THR A 299 5.39 -4.63 -40.44
N LEU A 300 6.03 -3.52 -40.01
CA LEU A 300 7.39 -3.20 -40.47
C LEU A 300 8.44 -4.22 -39.98
N ALA A 301 8.29 -4.71 -38.76
CA ALA A 301 9.19 -5.77 -38.26
C ALA A 301 9.12 -7.03 -39.10
N ALA A 302 7.90 -7.43 -39.51
CA ALA A 302 7.72 -8.56 -40.40
C ALA A 302 8.35 -8.31 -41.81
N GLU A 303 8.15 -7.11 -42.37
CA GLU A 303 8.72 -6.72 -43.67
C GLU A 303 10.27 -6.66 -43.63
N LEU A 304 10.85 -6.22 -42.51
CA LEU A 304 12.28 -6.14 -42.32
C LEU A 304 12.93 -7.45 -41.85
N GLY A 305 12.12 -8.51 -41.64
CA GLY A 305 12.61 -9.79 -41.12
C GLY A 305 13.19 -9.72 -39.73
N LEU A 306 12.72 -8.77 -38.88
CA LEU A 306 13.14 -8.65 -37.48
C LEU A 306 12.48 -9.74 -36.66
N GLU A 307 13.26 -10.40 -35.80
CA GLU A 307 12.72 -11.33 -34.80
C GLU A 307 12.02 -10.58 -33.68
N THR A 308 10.95 -11.17 -33.17
CA THR A 308 10.31 -10.67 -31.95
C THR A 308 11.29 -10.76 -30.78
N PRO A 309 11.61 -9.67 -30.10
CA PRO A 309 12.56 -9.69 -28.99
C PRO A 309 12.11 -10.64 -27.89
N ALA A 310 13.07 -11.38 -27.32
CA ALA A 310 12.81 -12.25 -26.18
C ALA A 310 12.28 -11.40 -24.99
N LEU A 311 11.21 -11.88 -24.36
CA LEU A 311 10.64 -11.21 -23.20
C LEU A 311 11.45 -11.57 -21.95
N ASP A 312 11.97 -10.57 -21.27
CA ASP A 312 12.45 -10.70 -19.91
C ASP A 312 11.31 -10.33 -18.97
N ILE A 313 10.69 -11.34 -18.35
CA ILE A 313 9.45 -11.20 -17.55
C ILE A 313 9.71 -10.51 -16.21
N THR A 314 10.97 -10.17 -15.89
CA THR A 314 11.32 -9.48 -14.64
C THR A 314 10.77 -8.04 -14.53
N PHE A 315 10.26 -7.46 -15.63
CA PHE A 315 9.61 -6.14 -15.64
C PHE A 315 8.10 -6.16 -15.35
N ALA A 316 7.55 -7.25 -14.86
CA ALA A 316 6.11 -7.39 -14.59
C ALA A 316 5.53 -6.42 -13.52
N GLU A 317 6.34 -5.60 -12.89
CA GLU A 317 5.88 -4.65 -11.85
C GLU A 317 5.00 -3.51 -12.38
N GLY A 318 5.09 -3.16 -13.65
CA GLY A 318 4.35 -2.05 -14.27
C GLY A 318 2.96 -2.38 -14.80
N TYR A 319 2.50 -3.65 -14.75
CA TYR A 319 1.29 -4.09 -15.46
C TYR A 319 0.24 -4.73 -14.56
N ARG A 320 0.14 -4.25 -13.35
CA ARG A 320 -0.82 -4.74 -12.36
C ARG A 320 -2.25 -4.55 -12.86
N GLY A 321 -3.07 -5.56 -12.69
CA GLY A 321 -4.46 -5.56 -13.17
C GLY A 321 -4.64 -5.91 -14.65
N LEU A 322 -3.57 -6.32 -15.35
CA LEU A 322 -3.66 -6.96 -16.67
C LEU A 322 -3.52 -8.47 -16.57
N THR A 323 -4.12 -9.17 -17.51
CA THR A 323 -3.86 -10.61 -17.70
C THR A 323 -2.43 -10.85 -18.20
N ALA A 324 -1.93 -12.08 -18.06
CA ALA A 324 -0.63 -12.44 -18.62
C ALA A 324 -0.55 -12.22 -20.13
N ALA A 325 -1.65 -12.40 -20.86
CA ALA A 325 -1.74 -12.16 -22.30
C ALA A 325 -1.58 -10.66 -22.63
N GLY A 326 -2.29 -9.79 -21.90
CA GLY A 326 -2.18 -8.33 -22.07
C GLY A 326 -0.80 -7.80 -21.75
N GLN A 327 -0.17 -8.29 -20.67
CA GLN A 327 1.21 -7.95 -20.33
C GLN A 327 2.17 -8.37 -21.46
N THR A 328 2.09 -9.60 -21.93
CA THR A 328 2.93 -10.12 -23.02
C THR A 328 2.76 -9.30 -24.29
N TRP A 329 1.52 -9.03 -24.68
CA TRP A 329 1.23 -8.26 -25.88
C TRP A 329 1.89 -6.86 -25.82
N ARG A 330 1.70 -6.15 -24.73
CA ARG A 330 2.22 -4.81 -24.55
C ARG A 330 3.75 -4.76 -24.56
N GLU A 331 4.42 -5.64 -23.81
CA GLU A 331 5.88 -5.75 -23.79
C GLU A 331 6.45 -6.05 -25.18
N THR A 332 5.83 -6.98 -25.89
CA THR A 332 6.24 -7.32 -27.26
C THR A 332 6.22 -6.08 -28.15
N HIS A 333 5.14 -5.30 -28.12
CA HIS A 333 4.99 -4.16 -29.01
C HIS A 333 5.89 -2.97 -28.65
N ILE A 334 6.14 -2.73 -27.37
CA ILE A 334 7.14 -1.73 -26.95
C ILE A 334 8.51 -2.07 -27.50
N ARG A 335 8.92 -3.34 -27.41
CA ARG A 335 10.23 -3.81 -27.92
C ARG A 335 10.30 -3.83 -29.44
N LEU A 336 9.20 -4.14 -30.12
CA LEU A 336 9.14 -4.06 -31.57
C LEU A 336 9.33 -2.63 -32.06
N VAL A 337 8.67 -1.65 -31.43
CA VAL A 337 8.87 -0.22 -31.75
C VAL A 337 10.34 0.17 -31.59
N ASP A 338 10.99 -0.24 -30.51
CA ASP A 338 12.42 0.01 -30.30
C ASP A 338 13.29 -0.66 -31.36
N SER A 339 13.02 -1.92 -31.70
CA SER A 339 13.77 -2.66 -32.72
C SER A 339 13.62 -2.04 -34.11
N VAL A 340 12.40 -1.67 -34.50
CA VAL A 340 12.13 -0.97 -35.78
C VAL A 340 12.79 0.40 -35.81
N THR A 341 12.73 1.14 -34.70
CA THR A 341 13.41 2.45 -34.58
C THR A 341 14.93 2.32 -34.76
N LYS A 342 15.53 1.30 -34.17
CA LYS A 342 16.97 1.02 -34.34
C LYS A 342 17.31 0.62 -35.77
N ALA A 343 16.49 -0.18 -36.40
CA ALA A 343 16.72 -0.65 -37.77
C ALA A 343 16.59 0.49 -38.81
N LEU A 344 15.65 1.39 -38.64
CA LEU A 344 15.36 2.48 -39.57
C LEU A 344 16.08 3.81 -39.22
N GLY A 345 16.72 3.89 -38.05
CA GLY A 345 17.31 5.13 -37.51
C GLY A 345 16.28 6.10 -36.94
N SER A 346 15.03 5.99 -37.34
CA SER A 346 13.89 6.73 -36.77
C SER A 346 12.60 5.99 -37.10
N PHE A 347 11.60 6.12 -36.23
CA PHE A 347 10.24 5.61 -36.46
C PHE A 347 9.26 6.77 -36.31
N SER A 348 8.84 7.33 -37.46
CA SER A 348 7.89 8.45 -37.51
C SER A 348 6.44 7.93 -37.49
N GLY A 349 5.52 8.76 -37.01
CA GLY A 349 4.08 8.48 -37.07
C GLY A 349 3.45 8.73 -38.45
N GLU A 350 4.23 8.79 -39.54
CA GLU A 350 3.71 8.94 -40.90
C GLU A 350 3.14 7.63 -41.42
N ASN A 351 2.04 7.69 -42.16
CA ASN A 351 1.35 6.55 -42.76
C ASN A 351 0.83 5.50 -41.76
N LEU A 352 0.41 5.96 -40.56
CA LEU A 352 -0.20 5.06 -39.59
C LEU A 352 -1.47 4.38 -40.11
N PRO A 353 -1.74 3.11 -39.77
CA PRO A 353 -2.92 2.38 -40.22
C PRO A 353 -4.23 3.07 -39.84
N SER A 354 -5.26 2.87 -40.68
CA SER A 354 -6.62 3.39 -40.41
C SER A 354 -7.25 2.70 -39.21
N VAL A 355 -8.16 3.41 -38.54
CA VAL A 355 -8.90 2.92 -37.37
C VAL A 355 -10.37 2.77 -37.73
N THR A 356 -10.97 1.66 -37.29
CA THR A 356 -12.42 1.44 -37.34
C THR A 356 -12.90 1.10 -35.92
N TYR A 357 -13.97 1.77 -35.50
CA TYR A 357 -14.54 1.56 -34.17
C TYR A 357 -15.54 0.40 -34.18
N ALA A 358 -15.42 -0.50 -33.23
CA ALA A 358 -16.40 -1.57 -33.01
C ALA A 358 -17.59 -1.01 -32.19
N PRO A 359 -18.79 -1.65 -32.26
CA PRO A 359 -19.96 -1.20 -31.48
C PRO A 359 -19.73 -1.11 -29.97
N ALA A 360 -18.87 -1.94 -29.44
CA ALA A 360 -18.52 -1.94 -28.01
C ALA A 360 -17.78 -0.67 -27.59
N TRP A 361 -17.20 0.09 -28.53
CA TRP A 361 -16.56 1.39 -28.23
C TRP A 361 -17.50 2.37 -27.53
N ASP A 362 -18.75 2.45 -27.98
CA ASP A 362 -19.75 3.38 -27.45
C ASP A 362 -20.20 3.03 -26.01
N THR A 363 -19.85 1.84 -25.54
CA THR A 363 -20.17 1.38 -24.17
C THR A 363 -19.04 1.66 -23.17
N LEU A 364 -17.86 2.08 -23.64
CA LEU A 364 -16.72 2.34 -22.78
C LEU A 364 -16.94 3.58 -21.90
N ASN A 365 -16.49 3.49 -20.68
CA ASN A 365 -16.45 4.64 -19.79
C ASN A 365 -15.20 5.50 -20.07
N LEU A 366 -15.28 6.40 -21.04
CA LEU A 366 -14.20 7.30 -21.45
C LEU A 366 -14.23 8.65 -20.74
N LYS A 367 -15.20 8.87 -19.82
CA LYS A 367 -15.33 10.13 -19.09
C LYS A 367 -14.27 10.25 -18.00
N ASP A 368 -13.71 11.42 -17.84
CA ASP A 368 -12.78 11.80 -16.76
C ASP A 368 -11.58 10.82 -16.61
N LEU A 369 -11.07 10.26 -17.71
CA LEU A 369 -10.02 9.24 -17.71
C LEU A 369 -8.78 9.66 -16.93
N SER A 370 -8.28 10.89 -17.11
CA SER A 370 -7.08 11.38 -16.40
C SER A 370 -7.27 11.39 -14.88
N ALA A 371 -8.44 11.85 -14.40
CA ALA A 371 -8.76 11.86 -12.98
C ALA A 371 -8.93 10.43 -12.43
N ARG A 372 -9.50 9.53 -13.21
CA ARG A 372 -9.69 8.12 -12.82
C ARG A 372 -8.39 7.34 -12.82
N VAL A 373 -7.49 7.59 -13.78
CA VAL A 373 -6.13 7.03 -13.76
C VAL A 373 -5.36 7.52 -12.54
N ALA A 374 -5.52 8.79 -12.16
CA ALA A 374 -4.88 9.31 -10.94
C ALA A 374 -5.40 8.67 -9.65
N GLN A 375 -6.60 8.08 -9.67
CA GLN A 375 -7.19 7.35 -8.54
C GLN A 375 -6.87 5.84 -8.56
N LEU A 376 -6.32 5.32 -9.66
CA LEU A 376 -5.89 3.92 -9.70
C LEU A 376 -4.76 3.70 -8.68
N PRO A 377 -4.72 2.52 -8.05
CA PRO A 377 -3.60 2.15 -7.23
C PRO A 377 -2.31 2.32 -8.02
N TYR A 378 -1.36 3.03 -7.43
CA TYR A 378 -0.15 3.53 -8.09
C TYR A 378 0.52 2.48 -8.99
N TRP A 379 0.59 2.79 -10.26
CA TRP A 379 1.43 2.12 -11.25
C TRP A 379 2.84 2.70 -11.12
N GLY A 380 3.44 2.48 -9.95
CA GLY A 380 4.76 2.96 -9.62
C GLY A 380 5.84 2.09 -10.22
N GLY A 381 5.94 2.13 -11.53
CA GLY A 381 7.20 1.86 -12.21
C GLY A 381 7.86 3.22 -12.43
N THR A 382 8.99 3.49 -11.83
CA THR A 382 9.94 4.46 -12.33
C THR A 382 10.34 3.98 -13.73
N PHE A 383 9.86 4.69 -14.76
CA PHE A 383 10.39 4.55 -16.11
C PHE A 383 11.78 5.16 -16.19
#